data_6a071b30d00f3d33ef2352f740c739ee
#
_entry.id   6a071b30d00f3d33ef2352f740c739ee
#
_cell.length_a   1.000
_cell.length_b   1.000
_cell.length_c   1.000
_cell.angle_alpha   90.00
_cell.angle_beta   90.00
_cell.angle_gamma   90.00
#
_symmetry.space_group_name_H-M   'P 1'
#
loop_
_entity.id
_entity.type
_entity.pdbx_description
1 polymer ?
#
loop_
_entity_poly.entity_id
_entity_poly.type
_entity_poly.pdbx_seq_one_letter_code
_entity_poly.pdbx_strand_id
1 'polypeptide(L)'
;MKAKMSGMKWLVIAVLGYVVVLPLSIVAVLALTRHPKSYEPASAVIVPQLVGLELKEAEASARNAQLRPNVMLHRWDIPAPLGTVVGQIPEGGQKVPAGTMVGLELNVPDPNARAPGNK
;
A
#
# COMPACT_ATOMS: atom_id res chain seq x y z
N MET A 1 -4.98 -73.62 16.20
CA MET A 1 -4.30 -73.08 14.99
C MET A 1 -4.33 -71.57 15.07
N LYS A 2 -3.21 -70.99 15.25
CA LYS A 2 -3.10 -69.51 15.18
C LYS A 2 -3.26 -69.10 13.71
N ALA A 3 -4.32 -68.44 13.38
CA ALA A 3 -4.47 -67.80 12.07
C ALA A 3 -3.37 -66.76 11.93
N LYS A 4 -2.34 -67.06 11.15
CA LYS A 4 -1.37 -66.09 10.70
C LYS A 4 -2.14 -65.09 9.86
N MET A 5 -2.27 -63.89 10.36
CA MET A 5 -2.74 -62.78 9.52
C MET A 5 -1.82 -62.73 8.30
N SER A 6 -2.35 -63.03 7.14
CA SER A 6 -1.58 -62.97 5.90
C SER A 6 -1.05 -61.56 5.75
N GLY A 7 0.21 -61.40 5.34
CA GLY A 7 0.83 -60.09 5.13
C GLY A 7 0.03 -59.15 4.22
N MET A 8 -0.89 -59.70 3.44
CA MET A 8 -1.81 -59.00 2.61
C MET A 8 -2.84 -58.15 3.40
N LYS A 9 -3.30 -58.64 4.57
CA LYS A 9 -4.21 -57.84 5.42
C LYS A 9 -3.51 -56.65 6.07
N TRP A 10 -2.28 -56.80 6.44
CA TRP A 10 -1.43 -55.73 6.94
C TRP A 10 -1.16 -54.66 5.86
N LEU A 11 -0.87 -55.07 4.64
CA LEU A 11 -0.70 -54.18 3.48
C LEU A 11 -1.97 -53.40 3.18
N VAL A 12 -3.13 -54.02 3.23
CA VAL A 12 -4.42 -53.34 2.98
C VAL A 12 -4.71 -52.31 4.07
N ILE A 13 -4.44 -52.60 5.33
CA ILE A 13 -4.61 -51.65 6.44
C ILE A 13 -3.62 -50.49 6.32
N ALA A 14 -2.38 -50.75 5.95
CA ALA A 14 -1.37 -49.69 5.72
C ALA A 14 -1.73 -48.80 4.54
N VAL A 15 -2.22 -49.35 3.43
CA VAL A 15 -2.66 -48.60 2.24
C VAL A 15 -3.91 -47.78 2.53
N LEU A 16 -4.89 -48.35 3.26
CA LEU A 16 -6.08 -47.60 3.66
C LEU A 16 -5.72 -46.44 4.62
N GLY A 17 -4.83 -46.67 5.58
CA GLY A 17 -4.32 -45.60 6.43
C GLY A 17 -3.63 -44.50 5.68
N TYR A 18 -2.83 -44.84 4.67
CA TYR A 18 -2.12 -43.88 3.82
C TYR A 18 -3.07 -43.06 2.93
N VAL A 19 -4.07 -43.72 2.36
CA VAL A 19 -5.10 -43.08 1.52
C VAL A 19 -5.97 -42.10 2.29
N VAL A 20 -6.21 -42.33 3.58
CA VAL A 20 -7.01 -41.42 4.43
C VAL A 20 -6.16 -40.29 5.01
N VAL A 21 -4.94 -40.56 5.43
CA VAL A 21 -4.06 -39.55 6.08
C VAL A 21 -3.51 -38.53 5.09
N LEU A 22 -3.18 -38.94 3.87
CA LEU A 22 -2.68 -38.03 2.83
C LEU A 22 -3.66 -36.91 2.47
N PRO A 23 -4.93 -37.18 2.11
CA PRO A 23 -5.85 -36.11 1.77
C PRO A 23 -6.17 -35.20 2.97
N LEU A 24 -6.19 -35.73 4.19
CA LEU A 24 -6.38 -34.93 5.39
C LEU A 24 -5.21 -33.98 5.66
N SER A 25 -3.98 -34.43 5.42
CA SER A 25 -2.80 -33.57 5.56
C SER A 25 -2.74 -32.49 4.47
N ILE A 26 -3.13 -32.81 3.24
CA ILE A 26 -3.23 -31.84 2.14
C ILE A 26 -4.29 -30.77 2.45
N VAL A 27 -5.46 -31.16 2.95
CA VAL A 27 -6.51 -30.22 3.36
C VAL A 27 -6.05 -29.35 4.52
N ALA A 28 -5.33 -29.90 5.50
CA ALA A 28 -4.78 -29.12 6.61
C ALA A 28 -3.71 -28.12 6.14
N VAL A 29 -2.83 -28.52 5.24
CA VAL A 29 -1.83 -27.61 4.63
C VAL A 29 -2.50 -26.52 3.79
N LEU A 30 -3.50 -26.86 3.00
CA LEU A 30 -4.28 -25.88 2.22
C LEU A 30 -5.07 -24.94 3.13
N ALA A 31 -5.58 -25.40 4.26
CA ALA A 31 -6.26 -24.55 5.23
C ALA A 31 -5.30 -23.62 5.96
N LEU A 32 -4.07 -24.05 6.23
CA LEU A 32 -3.00 -23.24 6.83
C LEU A 32 -2.39 -22.25 5.83
N THR A 33 -2.39 -22.58 4.55
CA THR A 33 -1.94 -21.71 3.46
C THR A 33 -3.04 -20.80 2.92
N ARG A 34 -4.24 -20.83 3.48
CA ARG A 34 -5.21 -19.78 3.26
C ARG A 34 -4.57 -18.48 3.72
N HIS A 35 -4.04 -17.76 2.77
CA HIS A 35 -3.56 -16.41 3.01
C HIS A 35 -4.65 -15.64 3.73
N PRO A 36 -4.36 -15.08 4.91
CA PRO A 36 -5.30 -14.18 5.52
C PRO A 36 -5.45 -12.99 4.58
N LYS A 37 -6.66 -12.79 4.12
CA LYS A 37 -7.08 -11.67 3.28
C LYS A 37 -6.33 -11.61 1.93
N SER A 38 -7.03 -12.00 0.89
CA SER A 38 -6.89 -11.27 -0.36
C SER A 38 -6.86 -9.78 0.02
N TYR A 39 -5.72 -9.17 -0.20
CA TYR A 39 -5.62 -7.72 -0.22
C TYR A 39 -6.62 -7.30 -1.31
N GLU A 40 -7.84 -6.98 -0.90
CA GLU A 40 -8.69 -6.20 -1.78
C GLU A 40 -7.87 -4.96 -2.08
N PRO A 41 -7.52 -4.71 -3.33
CA PRO A 41 -6.85 -3.48 -3.65
C PRO A 41 -7.76 -2.38 -3.12
N ALA A 42 -7.27 -1.62 -2.14
CA ALA A 42 -7.96 -0.45 -1.65
C ALA A 42 -8.50 0.27 -2.87
N SER A 43 -9.78 0.62 -2.85
CA SER A 43 -10.47 1.18 -4.00
C SER A 43 -9.57 2.21 -4.67
N ALA A 44 -9.33 2.04 -5.97
CA ALA A 44 -8.45 2.93 -6.71
C ALA A 44 -9.09 4.32 -6.76
N VAL A 45 -8.31 5.34 -6.45
CA VAL A 45 -8.69 6.73 -6.49
C VAL A 45 -7.82 7.49 -7.50
N ILE A 46 -8.34 8.56 -8.04
CA ILE A 46 -7.61 9.42 -8.97
C ILE A 46 -6.96 10.55 -8.17
N VAL A 47 -5.67 10.74 -8.37
CA VAL A 47 -4.91 11.83 -7.74
C VAL A 47 -5.39 13.15 -8.31
N PRO A 48 -5.87 14.10 -7.48
CA PRO A 48 -6.26 15.42 -7.95
C PRO A 48 -5.04 16.26 -8.34
N GLN A 49 -5.26 17.26 -9.17
CA GLN A 49 -4.23 18.25 -9.49
C GLN A 49 -4.07 19.21 -8.31
N LEU A 50 -2.93 19.15 -7.64
CA LEU A 50 -2.62 19.94 -6.45
C LEU A 50 -1.63 21.07 -6.72
N VAL A 51 -0.86 20.96 -7.79
CA VAL A 51 0.10 22.00 -8.20
C VAL A 51 -0.66 23.31 -8.54
N GLY A 52 -0.21 24.40 -7.97
CA GLY A 52 -0.83 25.73 -8.13
C GLY A 52 -1.83 26.07 -7.00
N LEU A 53 -2.19 25.11 -6.16
CA LEU A 53 -3.05 25.35 -5.00
C LEU A 53 -2.24 25.82 -3.78
N GLU A 54 -2.88 26.60 -2.93
CA GLU A 54 -2.35 26.88 -1.59
C GLU A 54 -2.30 25.59 -0.76
N LEU A 55 -1.34 25.48 0.15
CA LEU A 55 -1.10 24.25 0.90
C LEU A 55 -2.38 23.72 1.57
N LYS A 56 -3.16 24.57 2.23
CA LYS A 56 -4.41 24.14 2.91
C LYS A 56 -5.44 23.57 1.94
N GLU A 57 -5.56 24.18 0.77
CA GLU A 57 -6.48 23.71 -0.27
C GLU A 57 -6.00 22.38 -0.88
N ALA A 58 -4.69 22.27 -1.12
CA ALA A 58 -4.08 21.05 -1.62
C ALA A 58 -4.27 19.89 -0.64
N GLU A 59 -4.04 20.13 0.63
CA GLU A 59 -4.25 19.12 1.68
C GLU A 59 -5.72 18.69 1.78
N ALA A 60 -6.64 19.64 1.75
CA ALA A 60 -8.08 19.35 1.79
C ALA A 60 -8.51 18.54 0.55
N SER A 61 -8.04 18.91 -0.63
CA SER A 61 -8.33 18.20 -1.88
C SER A 61 -7.78 16.78 -1.87
N ALA A 62 -6.57 16.58 -1.39
CA ALA A 62 -5.98 15.26 -1.26
C ALA A 62 -6.76 14.38 -0.27
N ARG A 63 -7.14 14.90 0.88
CA ARG A 63 -7.94 14.17 1.88
C ARG A 63 -9.34 13.82 1.35
N ASN A 64 -9.97 14.73 0.62
CA ASN A 64 -11.27 14.47 -0.01
C ASN A 64 -11.18 13.36 -1.08
N ALA A 65 -10.03 13.21 -1.71
CA ALA A 65 -9.73 12.11 -2.64
C ALA A 65 -9.26 10.82 -1.93
N GLN A 66 -9.36 10.74 -0.60
CA GLN A 66 -8.90 9.60 0.21
C GLN A 66 -7.39 9.35 0.11
N LEU A 67 -6.62 10.39 -0.05
CA LEU A 67 -5.16 10.37 -0.10
C LEU A 67 -4.55 11.00 1.17
N ARG A 68 -3.29 10.76 1.38
CA ARG A 68 -2.54 11.28 2.53
C ARG A 68 -1.53 12.32 2.05
N PRO A 69 -1.83 13.62 2.16
CA PRO A 69 -0.88 14.66 1.76
C PRO A 69 0.28 14.75 2.76
N ASN A 70 1.46 14.97 2.24
CA ASN A 70 2.66 15.23 3.04
C ASN A 70 3.60 16.18 2.31
N VAL A 71 4.05 17.23 2.98
CA VAL A 71 5.07 18.12 2.42
C VAL A 71 6.42 17.43 2.53
N MET A 72 7.00 17.09 1.40
CA MET A 72 8.27 16.35 1.31
C MET A 72 9.45 17.27 1.02
N LEU A 73 9.22 18.37 0.31
CA LEU A 73 10.28 19.24 -0.14
C LEU A 73 9.84 20.71 -0.09
N HIS A 74 10.74 21.52 0.39
CA HIS A 74 10.62 22.97 0.33
C HIS A 74 11.48 23.50 -0.81
N ARG A 75 10.88 24.32 -1.66
CA ARG A 75 11.56 24.98 -2.76
C ARG A 75 11.56 26.48 -2.52
N TRP A 76 12.56 27.13 -3.00
CA TRP A 76 12.69 28.61 -2.99
C TRP A 76 13.17 29.07 -4.35
N ASP A 77 13.08 30.36 -4.59
CA ASP A 77 13.46 30.97 -5.87
C ASP A 77 12.64 30.47 -7.06
N ILE A 78 11.39 30.14 -6.81
CA ILE A 78 10.44 29.76 -7.84
C ILE A 78 9.47 30.93 -8.06
N PRO A 79 9.18 31.30 -9.33
CA PRO A 79 8.28 32.40 -9.66
C PRO A 79 6.81 32.01 -9.45
N ALA A 80 6.46 31.70 -8.20
CA ALA A 80 5.11 31.37 -7.77
C ALA A 80 4.84 31.99 -6.40
N PRO A 81 3.58 32.22 -6.02
CA PRO A 81 3.25 32.74 -4.70
C PRO A 81 3.77 31.83 -3.59
N LEU A 82 4.25 32.41 -2.49
CA LEU A 82 4.68 31.67 -1.32
C LEU A 82 3.52 30.88 -0.71
N GLY A 83 3.81 29.68 -0.21
CA GLY A 83 2.80 28.79 0.33
C GLY A 83 2.02 27.99 -0.69
N THR A 84 2.40 28.09 -1.96
CA THR A 84 1.78 27.35 -3.06
C THR A 84 2.51 26.02 -3.33
N VAL A 85 1.76 25.00 -3.67
CA VAL A 85 2.31 23.72 -4.12
C VAL A 85 2.88 23.90 -5.53
N VAL A 86 4.14 23.58 -5.71
CA VAL A 86 4.88 23.71 -6.99
C VAL A 86 5.23 22.37 -7.61
N GLY A 87 5.05 21.28 -6.90
CA GLY A 87 5.23 19.91 -7.39
C GLY A 87 4.46 18.90 -6.56
N GLN A 88 4.11 17.79 -7.16
CA GLN A 88 3.44 16.68 -6.49
C GLN A 88 3.89 15.35 -7.05
N ILE A 89 3.93 14.33 -6.19
CA ILE A 89 4.17 12.93 -6.56
C ILE A 89 3.20 12.05 -5.75
N PRO A 90 2.33 11.23 -6.37
CA PRO A 90 2.11 11.04 -7.82
C PRO A 90 1.50 12.27 -8.52
N GLU A 91 1.65 12.29 -9.84
CA GLU A 91 1.07 13.37 -10.66
C GLU A 91 -0.46 13.34 -10.67
N GLY A 92 -1.08 14.49 -10.90
CA GLY A 92 -2.52 14.59 -11.07
C GLY A 92 -3.04 13.72 -12.21
N GLY A 93 -4.17 13.06 -12.00
CA GLY A 93 -4.78 12.15 -12.97
C GLY A 93 -4.32 10.71 -12.88
N GLN A 94 -3.28 10.39 -12.11
CA GLN A 94 -2.86 8.99 -11.87
C GLN A 94 -3.85 8.25 -11.00
N LYS A 95 -4.02 6.96 -11.29
CA LYS A 95 -4.84 6.05 -10.51
C LYS A 95 -3.98 5.34 -9.49
N VAL A 96 -4.30 5.50 -8.21
CA VAL A 96 -3.54 4.94 -7.09
C VAL A 96 -4.49 4.31 -6.07
N PRO A 97 -4.03 3.39 -5.22
CA PRO A 97 -4.83 2.88 -4.12
C PRO A 97 -5.24 4.00 -3.15
N ALA A 98 -6.45 3.93 -2.60
CA ALA A 98 -6.87 4.82 -1.51
C ALA A 98 -5.89 4.72 -0.33
N GLY A 99 -5.61 5.83 0.33
CA GLY A 99 -4.63 5.92 1.41
C GLY A 99 -3.18 6.11 0.94
N THR A 100 -2.94 6.18 -0.36
CA THR A 100 -1.61 6.50 -0.90
C THR A 100 -1.15 7.88 -0.44
N MET A 101 0.12 7.97 -0.09
CA MET A 101 0.75 9.25 0.27
C MET A 101 1.02 10.06 -1.00
N VAL A 102 0.65 11.33 -0.96
CA VAL A 102 0.99 12.30 -2.00
C VAL A 102 2.03 13.25 -1.44
N GLY A 103 3.22 13.20 -1.99
CA GLY A 103 4.30 14.13 -1.66
C GLY A 103 4.07 15.47 -2.34
N LEU A 104 4.19 16.55 -1.58
CA LEU A 104 4.02 17.91 -2.05
C LEU A 104 5.34 18.66 -1.96
N GLU A 105 5.66 19.43 -2.99
CA GLU A 105 6.71 20.41 -2.98
C GLU A 105 6.09 21.79 -2.74
N LEU A 106 6.53 22.46 -1.70
CA LEU A 106 5.98 23.74 -1.27
C LEU A 106 6.95 24.87 -1.58
N ASN A 107 6.45 25.95 -2.17
CA ASN A 107 7.22 27.16 -2.37
C ASN A 107 7.31 27.96 -1.08
N VAL A 108 8.52 28.14 -0.55
CA VAL A 108 8.80 28.82 0.69
C VAL A 108 9.76 30.00 0.46
N PRO A 109 9.82 30.97 1.38
CA PRO A 109 10.81 32.03 1.30
C PRO A 109 12.23 31.45 1.28
N ASP A 110 13.13 32.08 0.54
CA ASP A 110 14.55 31.74 0.57
C ASP A 110 15.10 31.96 1.98
N PRO A 111 15.60 30.88 2.64
CA PRO A 111 16.16 30.99 3.98
C PRO A 111 17.43 31.88 4.02
N ASN A 112 18.06 32.10 2.88
CA ASN A 112 19.25 32.94 2.75
C ASN A 112 18.95 34.36 2.22
N ALA A 113 17.67 34.62 1.88
CA ALA A 113 17.29 35.96 1.48
C ALA A 113 17.52 36.93 2.63
N ARG A 114 18.50 37.78 2.47
CA ARG A 114 18.72 38.90 3.41
C ARG A 114 17.42 39.69 3.46
N ALA A 115 16.89 39.87 4.67
CA ALA A 115 15.83 40.84 4.90
C ALA A 115 16.23 42.19 4.24
N PRO A 116 15.32 42.82 3.47
CA PRO A 116 15.63 44.08 2.83
C PRO A 116 16.09 45.09 3.89
N GLY A 117 17.39 45.36 3.86
CA GLY A 117 18.15 46.36 4.55
C GLY A 117 17.56 47.03 5.77
N ASN A 118 18.01 46.58 6.92
CA ASN A 118 18.25 47.52 7.99
C ASN A 118 19.61 48.19 7.69
N LYS A 119 19.54 49.36 7.13
CA LYS A 119 20.70 50.21 7.05
C LYS A 119 21.01 50.77 8.43
#